data_bdaa7d6e1779251c2b17d3cd4515f525
#
_entry.id   bdaa7d6e1779251c2b17d3cd4515f525
#
_cell.length_a   1.000
_cell.length_b   1.000
_cell.length_c   1.000
_cell.angle_alpha   90.00
_cell.angle_beta   90.00
_cell.angle_gamma   90.00
#
_symmetry.space_group_name_H-M   'P 1'
#
loop_
_entity.id
_entity.type
_entity.pdbx_description
1 polymer ?
#
loop_
_entity_poly.entity_id
_entity_poly.type
_entity_poly.pdbx_seq_one_letter_code
_entity_poly.pdbx_strand_id
1 'polypeptide(L)'
;MKITILGAGNMGCANAADLTLKGHEVTLVKTSHSMHNETFNYVCAHNNEITLWQEGEEQTARIHAITTDLSSVATADLVYITTQTNVHEQLIQRIAPLLRKGQVVLISPGYFSTAYFLKHCPDKDLTIIEGESSTIDCRVDDTGFVRVGFRNVRNPVGVYPVENLPKVRDMLESMQFHYVYLSSVVEAALHNPNMMVHTVGAVMSIPRIEKTKGDYCMYWEVWTPSVYRILDQLDKEKMDVLEHLGYERLNYFDACKYRNSLDDSIDARAVFEEYAASPYRAKGPVVVDSRYISEDVPQGLVMLESLGRHLSIPTPVCTALIENASAALGRDLRAEGRSIERLGAENIQKVFANCHHTF
;
A
#
# COMPACT_ATOMS: atom_id res chain seq x y z
N MET A 1 17.84 10.28 -10.78
CA MET A 1 16.93 11.34 -10.28
C MET A 1 17.04 11.49 -8.78
N LYS A 2 16.55 12.61 -8.23
CA LYS A 2 16.46 12.85 -6.79
C LYS A 2 15.14 12.33 -6.27
N ILE A 3 15.19 11.38 -5.33
CA ILE A 3 14.00 10.76 -4.73
C ILE A 3 13.98 11.05 -3.24
N THR A 4 12.91 11.67 -2.75
CA THR A 4 12.66 11.79 -1.32
C THR A 4 11.64 10.72 -0.90
N ILE A 5 12.07 9.76 -0.08
CA ILE A 5 11.22 8.70 0.47
C ILE A 5 10.74 9.12 1.86
N LEU A 6 9.42 9.22 2.02
CA LEU A 6 8.77 9.57 3.27
C LEU A 6 8.28 8.32 3.99
N GLY A 7 8.95 7.95 5.07
CA GLY A 7 8.70 6.77 5.89
C GLY A 7 9.91 5.84 5.96
N ALA A 8 10.59 5.80 7.11
CA ALA A 8 11.77 4.95 7.36
C ALA A 8 11.38 3.64 8.08
N GLY A 9 10.29 3.02 7.64
CA GLY A 9 9.87 1.66 8.06
C GLY A 9 10.44 0.58 7.13
N ASN A 10 9.88 -0.65 7.20
CA ASN A 10 10.34 -1.78 6.38
C ASN A 10 10.44 -1.42 4.90
N MET A 11 9.33 -0.99 4.32
CA MET A 11 9.26 -0.66 2.88
C MET A 11 10.13 0.54 2.51
N GLY A 12 10.17 1.59 3.36
CA GLY A 12 10.99 2.77 3.10
C GLY A 12 12.48 2.46 3.10
N CYS A 13 12.98 1.68 4.06
CA CYS A 13 14.37 1.23 4.10
C CYS A 13 14.72 0.35 2.90
N ALA A 14 13.85 -0.62 2.55
CA ALA A 14 14.06 -1.47 1.39
C ALA A 14 14.13 -0.69 0.08
N ASN A 15 13.14 0.19 -0.17
CA ASN A 15 13.12 1.01 -1.38
C ASN A 15 14.28 2.02 -1.43
N ALA A 16 14.68 2.59 -0.28
CA ALA A 16 15.81 3.51 -0.24
C ALA A 16 17.11 2.81 -0.66
N ALA A 17 17.35 1.62 -0.13
CA ALA A 17 18.53 0.84 -0.51
C ALA A 17 18.47 0.40 -1.98
N ASP A 18 17.36 -0.17 -2.41
CA ASP A 18 17.18 -0.69 -3.77
C ASP A 18 17.32 0.41 -4.84
N LEU A 19 16.67 1.56 -4.63
CA LEU A 19 16.78 2.70 -5.56
C LEU A 19 18.17 3.35 -5.54
N THR A 20 18.86 3.34 -4.41
CA THR A 20 20.27 3.79 -4.35
C THR A 20 21.18 2.87 -5.16
N LEU A 21 21.02 1.54 -5.04
CA LEU A 21 21.75 0.57 -5.84
C LEU A 21 21.50 0.70 -7.35
N LYS A 22 20.31 1.18 -7.72
CA LYS A 22 19.92 1.51 -9.10
C LYS A 22 20.40 2.89 -9.58
N GLY A 23 21.21 3.58 -8.78
CA GLY A 23 21.87 4.85 -9.16
C GLY A 23 21.02 6.11 -8.95
N HIS A 24 19.96 6.06 -8.14
CA HIS A 24 19.21 7.25 -7.77
C HIS A 24 19.85 7.96 -6.56
N GLU A 25 19.70 9.29 -6.48
CA GLU A 25 20.06 10.09 -5.31
C GLU A 25 18.88 10.06 -4.33
N VAL A 26 18.99 9.24 -3.28
CA VAL A 26 17.87 8.98 -2.37
C VAL A 26 18.06 9.72 -1.04
N THR A 27 17.04 10.47 -0.63
CA THR A 27 16.89 11.00 0.74
C THR A 27 15.79 10.21 1.46
N LEU A 28 16.14 9.50 2.52
CA LEU A 28 15.19 8.78 3.37
C LEU A 28 14.78 9.64 4.55
N VAL A 29 13.48 9.94 4.65
CA VAL A 29 12.94 10.80 5.71
C VAL A 29 12.12 9.99 6.69
N LYS A 30 12.52 10.01 7.96
CA LYS A 30 11.71 9.47 9.06
C LYS A 30 10.63 10.47 9.46
N THR A 31 9.38 10.11 9.25
CA THR A 31 8.21 10.98 9.47
C THR A 31 7.57 10.83 10.86
N SER A 32 7.84 9.72 11.55
CA SER A 32 7.32 9.38 12.88
C SER A 32 8.38 9.65 13.97
N HIS A 33 7.92 10.03 15.17
CA HIS A 33 8.80 10.18 16.34
C HIS A 33 8.80 8.96 17.27
N SER A 34 7.86 8.04 17.11
CA SER A 34 7.61 6.93 18.02
C SER A 34 8.03 5.55 17.49
N MET A 35 8.11 5.37 16.17
CA MET A 35 8.37 4.07 15.54
C MET A 35 9.73 4.04 14.83
N HIS A 36 10.36 2.87 14.76
CA HIS A 36 11.60 2.62 14.02
C HIS A 36 12.79 3.53 14.43
N ASN A 37 12.84 3.98 15.68
CA ASN A 37 13.91 4.85 16.16
C ASN A 37 15.26 4.14 16.18
N GLU A 38 15.31 2.88 16.59
CA GLU A 38 16.54 2.09 16.68
C GLU A 38 17.20 1.94 15.31
N THR A 39 16.45 1.44 14.32
CA THR A 39 16.96 1.30 12.94
C THR A 39 17.40 2.64 12.37
N PHE A 40 16.60 3.70 12.52
CA PHE A 40 16.93 5.03 12.02
C PHE A 40 18.24 5.56 12.64
N ASN A 41 18.36 5.51 13.97
CA ASN A 41 19.55 6.00 14.68
C ASN A 41 20.79 5.19 14.32
N TYR A 42 20.64 3.86 14.22
CA TYR A 42 21.73 2.98 13.79
C TYR A 42 22.25 3.34 12.41
N VAL A 43 21.37 3.45 11.42
CA VAL A 43 21.74 3.76 10.03
C VAL A 43 22.41 5.13 9.94
N CYS A 44 21.89 6.15 10.64
CA CYS A 44 22.53 7.46 10.73
C CYS A 44 23.95 7.41 11.32
N ALA A 45 24.18 6.55 12.31
CA ALA A 45 25.48 6.39 12.93
C ALA A 45 26.47 5.54 12.11
N HIS A 46 25.98 4.77 11.13
CA HIS A 46 26.76 3.84 10.31
C HIS A 46 26.75 4.26 8.82
N ASN A 47 27.25 5.46 8.54
CA ASN A 47 27.46 6.01 7.19
C ASN A 47 26.22 6.01 6.27
N ASN A 48 25.01 6.00 6.83
CA ASN A 48 23.75 5.86 6.09
C ASN A 48 23.67 4.55 5.28
N GLU A 49 24.28 3.47 5.75
CA GLU A 49 24.30 2.20 5.06
C GLU A 49 23.11 1.31 5.45
N ILE A 50 22.45 0.74 4.45
CA ILE A 50 21.37 -0.25 4.60
C ILE A 50 21.75 -1.46 3.75
N THR A 51 21.72 -2.64 4.35
CA THR A 51 21.98 -3.92 3.66
C THR A 51 20.66 -4.60 3.35
N LEU A 52 20.47 -4.94 2.06
CA LEU A 52 19.41 -5.83 1.61
C LEU A 52 19.93 -7.26 1.58
N TRP A 53 19.16 -8.18 2.14
CA TRP A 53 19.38 -9.62 2.02
C TRP A 53 18.23 -10.24 1.24
N GLN A 54 18.56 -11.00 0.20
CA GLN A 54 17.59 -11.76 -0.57
C GLN A 54 18.21 -13.09 -1.02
N GLU A 55 17.58 -14.22 -0.68
CA GLU A 55 17.95 -15.56 -1.14
C GLU A 55 19.43 -15.94 -0.92
N GLY A 56 20.02 -15.44 0.14
CA GLY A 56 21.42 -15.71 0.50
C GLY A 56 22.42 -14.68 -0.01
N GLU A 57 21.98 -13.68 -0.77
CA GLU A 57 22.81 -12.59 -1.24
C GLU A 57 22.61 -11.32 -0.43
N GLU A 58 23.69 -10.58 -0.19
CA GLU A 58 23.69 -9.31 0.51
C GLU A 58 24.16 -8.19 -0.42
N GLN A 59 23.45 -7.07 -0.41
CA GLN A 59 23.81 -5.86 -1.12
C GLN A 59 23.68 -4.65 -0.21
N THR A 60 24.77 -3.94 0.04
CA THR A 60 24.77 -2.75 0.90
C THR A 60 24.73 -1.48 0.06
N ALA A 61 23.75 -0.63 0.37
CA ALA A 61 23.57 0.68 -0.24
C ALA A 61 23.92 1.78 0.75
N ARG A 62 24.68 2.78 0.33
CA ARG A 62 24.93 4.00 1.08
C ARG A 62 23.95 5.07 0.62
N ILE A 63 22.93 5.34 1.44
CA ILE A 63 21.87 6.31 1.16
C ILE A 63 22.47 7.73 1.17
N HIS A 64 22.12 8.54 0.16
CA HIS A 64 22.64 9.91 0.03
C HIS A 64 22.40 10.74 1.29
N ALA A 65 21.19 10.75 1.82
CA ALA A 65 20.87 11.42 3.07
C ALA A 65 19.77 10.68 3.85
N ILE A 66 19.88 10.71 5.19
CA ILE A 66 18.87 10.20 6.11
C ILE A 66 18.56 11.30 7.12
N THR A 67 17.28 11.68 7.26
CA THR A 67 16.90 12.85 8.05
C THR A 67 15.48 12.72 8.61
N THR A 68 15.12 13.64 9.50
CA THR A 68 13.74 13.88 9.95
C THR A 68 13.15 15.17 9.34
N ASP A 69 13.96 15.93 8.60
CA ASP A 69 13.55 17.17 7.95
C ASP A 69 12.83 16.88 6.63
N LEU A 70 11.65 17.46 6.47
CA LEU A 70 10.81 17.34 5.28
C LEU A 70 11.25 18.28 4.13
N SER A 71 12.22 19.17 4.33
CA SER A 71 12.62 20.19 3.34
C SER A 71 13.09 19.57 2.00
N SER A 72 13.63 18.35 2.02
CA SER A 72 14.02 17.61 0.81
C SER A 72 12.86 17.37 -0.17
N VAL A 73 11.60 17.42 0.29
CA VAL A 73 10.39 17.36 -0.55
C VAL A 73 10.42 18.45 -1.62
N ALA A 74 10.85 19.65 -1.26
CA ALA A 74 10.86 20.80 -2.17
C ALA A 74 11.84 20.66 -3.36
N THR A 75 12.86 19.82 -3.24
CA THR A 75 13.92 19.66 -4.27
C THR A 75 13.86 18.31 -4.98
N ALA A 76 13.00 17.39 -4.55
CA ALA A 76 12.85 16.06 -5.13
C ALA A 76 12.25 16.11 -6.54
N ASP A 77 12.76 15.27 -7.43
CA ASP A 77 12.11 14.97 -8.72
C ASP A 77 10.87 14.11 -8.47
N LEU A 78 10.98 13.14 -7.53
CA LEU A 78 9.92 12.26 -7.08
C LEU A 78 9.83 12.26 -5.55
N VAL A 79 8.64 12.49 -5.01
CA VAL A 79 8.31 12.24 -3.60
C VAL A 79 7.66 10.88 -3.50
N TYR A 80 8.25 9.95 -2.73
CA TYR A 80 7.73 8.60 -2.57
C TYR A 80 7.24 8.36 -1.14
N ILE A 81 5.93 8.19 -0.96
CA ILE A 81 5.31 7.97 0.36
C ILE A 81 5.21 6.46 0.60
N THR A 82 5.82 6.00 1.69
CA THR A 82 5.88 4.59 2.11
C THR A 82 5.41 4.38 3.55
N THR A 83 4.72 5.38 4.10
CA THR A 83 4.15 5.31 5.45
C THR A 83 2.88 4.44 5.47
N GLN A 84 2.44 4.08 6.67
CA GLN A 84 1.11 3.49 6.86
C GLN A 84 0.02 4.44 6.36
N THR A 85 -1.05 3.87 5.84
CA THR A 85 -2.09 4.63 5.14
C THR A 85 -2.97 5.48 6.06
N ASN A 86 -3.06 5.11 7.33
CA ASN A 86 -3.80 5.86 8.35
C ASN A 86 -3.17 7.22 8.71
N VAL A 87 -1.89 7.44 8.39
CA VAL A 87 -1.21 8.72 8.62
C VAL A 87 -1.07 9.59 7.36
N HIS A 88 -1.58 9.12 6.20
CA HIS A 88 -1.40 9.83 4.92
C HIS A 88 -1.98 11.24 4.96
N GLU A 89 -3.19 11.45 5.46
CA GLU A 89 -3.80 12.79 5.49
C GLU A 89 -2.94 13.79 6.27
N GLN A 90 -2.48 13.40 7.47
CA GLN A 90 -1.62 14.26 8.30
C GLN A 90 -0.25 14.53 7.65
N LEU A 91 0.33 13.50 7.02
CA LEU A 91 1.61 13.66 6.31
C LEU A 91 1.44 14.59 5.10
N ILE A 92 0.38 14.43 4.32
CA ILE A 92 0.07 15.29 3.17
C ILE A 92 -0.10 16.74 3.60
N GLN A 93 -0.82 17.01 4.69
CA GLN A 93 -0.94 18.36 5.26
C GLN A 93 0.41 18.96 5.61
N ARG A 94 1.33 18.18 6.20
CA ARG A 94 2.68 18.65 6.57
C ARG A 94 3.55 18.95 5.36
N ILE A 95 3.45 18.17 4.28
CA ILE A 95 4.27 18.38 3.09
C ILE A 95 3.63 19.33 2.06
N ALA A 96 2.33 19.58 2.15
CA ALA A 96 1.61 20.45 1.22
C ALA A 96 2.31 21.82 0.98
N PRO A 97 2.79 22.54 2.01
CA PRO A 97 3.51 23.81 1.80
C PRO A 97 4.84 23.67 1.04
N LEU A 98 5.48 22.49 1.14
CA LEU A 98 6.79 22.20 0.57
C LEU A 98 6.71 21.71 -0.88
N LEU A 99 5.59 21.13 -1.28
CA LEU A 99 5.39 20.62 -2.63
C LEU A 99 5.42 21.75 -3.66
N ARG A 100 6.10 21.52 -4.78
CA ARG A 100 6.16 22.45 -5.93
C ARG A 100 5.00 22.19 -6.88
N LYS A 101 4.61 23.23 -7.62
CA LYS A 101 3.65 23.07 -8.71
C LYS A 101 4.17 22.07 -9.75
N GLY A 102 3.31 21.14 -10.18
CA GLY A 102 3.63 20.11 -11.16
C GLY A 102 4.53 18.97 -10.65
N GLN A 103 4.78 18.89 -9.34
CA GLN A 103 5.63 17.85 -8.77
C GLN A 103 4.95 16.47 -8.83
N VAL A 104 5.78 15.42 -8.93
CA VAL A 104 5.33 14.02 -8.97
C VAL A 104 5.39 13.42 -7.57
N VAL A 105 4.32 12.73 -7.18
CA VAL A 105 4.24 12.00 -5.91
C VAL A 105 3.80 10.56 -6.20
N LEU A 106 4.55 9.59 -5.71
CA LEU A 106 4.20 8.17 -5.71
C LEU A 106 3.80 7.75 -4.29
N ILE A 107 2.73 7.00 -4.18
CA ILE A 107 2.23 6.48 -2.90
C ILE A 107 1.96 4.99 -3.06
N SER A 108 2.56 4.16 -2.21
CA SER A 108 2.32 2.71 -2.21
C SER A 108 2.17 2.19 -0.76
N PRO A 109 1.00 1.62 -0.44
CA PRO A 109 -0.26 1.65 -1.18
C PRO A 109 -0.97 3.00 -1.09
N GLY A 110 -1.85 3.30 -2.07
CA GLY A 110 -2.51 4.61 -2.16
C GLY A 110 -3.82 4.74 -1.36
N TYR A 111 -4.77 3.84 -1.56
CA TYR A 111 -6.12 3.88 -0.96
C TYR A 111 -6.84 5.23 -1.13
N PHE A 112 -6.89 5.76 -2.35
CA PHE A 112 -7.47 7.09 -2.65
C PHE A 112 -6.77 8.28 -1.97
N SER A 113 -5.49 8.19 -1.66
CA SER A 113 -4.74 9.34 -1.14
C SER A 113 -4.71 10.52 -2.11
N THR A 114 -4.94 10.31 -3.40
CA THR A 114 -5.17 11.35 -4.40
C THR A 114 -6.23 12.35 -3.94
N ALA A 115 -7.33 11.89 -3.33
CA ALA A 115 -8.37 12.77 -2.81
C ALA A 115 -7.86 13.71 -1.69
N TYR A 116 -6.94 13.25 -0.86
CA TYR A 116 -6.30 14.10 0.15
C TYR A 116 -5.38 15.15 -0.48
N PHE A 117 -4.67 14.81 -1.56
CA PHE A 117 -3.89 15.82 -2.30
C PHE A 117 -4.79 16.86 -2.95
N LEU A 118 -5.92 16.47 -3.54
CA LEU A 118 -6.92 17.41 -4.07
C LEU A 118 -7.49 18.31 -2.98
N LYS A 119 -7.68 17.79 -1.77
CA LYS A 119 -8.18 18.54 -0.61
C LYS A 119 -7.17 19.56 -0.06
N HIS A 120 -5.90 19.16 0.06
CA HIS A 120 -4.87 19.95 0.77
C HIS A 120 -3.88 20.67 -0.15
N CYS A 121 -3.87 20.36 -1.45
CA CYS A 121 -2.96 20.94 -2.44
C CYS A 121 -3.69 21.34 -3.74
N PRO A 122 -4.87 22.01 -3.69
CA PRO A 122 -5.74 22.21 -4.87
C PRO A 122 -5.06 22.98 -6.00
N ASP A 123 -4.11 23.87 -5.68
CA ASP A 123 -3.45 24.78 -6.64
C ASP A 123 -2.07 24.29 -7.11
N LYS A 124 -1.68 23.06 -6.78
CA LYS A 124 -0.32 22.56 -7.05
C LYS A 124 -0.18 21.84 -8.39
N ASP A 125 -1.27 21.47 -9.06
CA ASP A 125 -1.26 20.70 -10.33
C ASP A 125 -0.33 19.47 -10.25
N LEU A 126 -0.41 18.72 -9.15
CA LEU A 126 0.45 17.58 -8.88
C LEU A 126 0.13 16.42 -9.83
N THR A 127 1.13 15.59 -10.11
CA THR A 127 0.90 14.27 -10.65
C THR A 127 1.02 13.24 -9.52
N ILE A 128 -0.08 12.57 -9.21
CA ILE A 128 -0.15 11.57 -8.15
C ILE A 128 -0.16 10.19 -8.78
N ILE A 129 0.68 9.30 -8.27
CA ILE A 129 0.76 7.91 -8.69
C ILE A 129 0.39 7.06 -7.48
N GLU A 130 -0.66 6.25 -7.58
CA GLU A 130 -1.04 5.32 -6.53
C GLU A 130 -0.70 3.89 -6.94
N GLY A 131 0.11 3.19 -6.12
CA GLY A 131 0.33 1.75 -6.26
C GLY A 131 -0.71 0.95 -5.49
N GLU A 132 -1.06 -0.23 -5.99
CA GLU A 132 -1.93 -1.17 -5.27
C GLU A 132 -1.29 -1.63 -3.95
N SER A 133 0.01 -1.90 -3.98
CA SER A 133 0.76 -2.45 -2.85
C SER A 133 2.22 -2.03 -2.87
N SER A 134 2.99 -2.54 -1.91
CA SER A 134 4.46 -2.44 -1.90
C SER A 134 5.06 -3.18 -3.10
N THR A 135 6.10 -2.61 -3.71
CA THR A 135 6.90 -3.27 -4.76
C THR A 135 7.79 -4.39 -4.22
N ILE A 136 8.13 -4.31 -2.94
CA ILE A 136 9.01 -5.26 -2.23
C ILE A 136 8.31 -5.68 -0.93
N ASP A 137 8.07 -6.97 -0.75
CA ASP A 137 7.71 -7.55 0.54
C ASP A 137 8.97 -7.78 1.36
N CYS A 138 9.08 -7.11 2.48
CA CYS A 138 10.32 -7.06 3.26
C CYS A 138 10.09 -6.86 4.75
N ARG A 139 11.11 -7.18 5.54
CA ARG A 139 11.16 -6.90 6.97
C ARG A 139 12.53 -6.35 7.35
N VAL A 140 12.56 -5.39 8.23
CA VAL A 140 13.77 -5.01 8.95
C VAL A 140 13.92 -6.05 10.08
N ASP A 141 14.84 -6.98 9.90
CA ASP A 141 15.08 -8.07 10.85
C ASP A 141 16.05 -7.62 11.94
N ASP A 142 17.01 -6.74 11.61
CA ASP A 142 17.95 -6.11 12.53
C ASP A 142 18.23 -4.68 12.08
N THR A 143 18.88 -3.89 12.94
CA THR A 143 19.24 -2.51 12.64
C THR A 143 20.13 -2.41 11.39
N GLY A 144 19.65 -1.65 10.40
CA GLY A 144 20.37 -1.49 9.13
C GLY A 144 20.31 -2.69 8.19
N PHE A 145 19.60 -3.77 8.56
CA PHE A 145 19.50 -5.00 7.77
C PHE A 145 18.03 -5.28 7.38
N VAL A 146 17.78 -5.39 6.10
CA VAL A 146 16.44 -5.59 5.53
C VAL A 146 16.40 -6.90 4.76
N ARG A 147 15.60 -7.84 5.25
CA ARG A 147 15.31 -9.07 4.52
C ARG A 147 14.20 -8.82 3.50
N VAL A 148 14.51 -9.12 2.23
CA VAL A 148 13.56 -9.14 1.13
C VAL A 148 12.95 -10.54 1.05
N GLY A 149 11.65 -10.63 1.25
CA GLY A 149 10.92 -11.90 1.18
C GLY A 149 10.40 -12.19 -0.22
N PHE A 150 9.94 -11.16 -0.92
CA PHE A 150 9.40 -11.28 -2.27
C PHE A 150 9.44 -9.94 -3.01
N ARG A 151 9.63 -9.99 -4.33
CA ARG A 151 9.46 -8.85 -5.24
C ARG A 151 8.32 -9.14 -6.20
N ASN A 152 7.36 -8.24 -6.28
CA ASN A 152 6.31 -8.38 -7.30
C ASN A 152 6.94 -8.31 -8.70
N VAL A 153 6.53 -9.22 -9.57
CA VAL A 153 7.02 -9.25 -10.97
C VAL A 153 6.32 -8.21 -11.85
N ARG A 154 5.13 -7.74 -11.43
CA ARG A 154 4.39 -6.62 -11.99
C ARG A 154 3.87 -5.76 -10.86
N ASN A 155 3.96 -4.44 -11.00
CA ASN A 155 3.55 -3.49 -9.98
C ASN A 155 2.49 -2.54 -10.56
N PRO A 156 1.18 -2.85 -10.40
CA PRO A 156 0.13 -2.02 -10.93
C PRO A 156 0.06 -0.66 -10.24
N VAL A 157 -0.05 0.38 -11.05
CA VAL A 157 -0.19 1.78 -10.59
C VAL A 157 -1.23 2.53 -11.41
N GLY A 158 -2.00 3.37 -10.72
CA GLY A 158 -2.84 4.38 -11.35
C GLY A 158 -2.17 5.74 -11.30
N VAL A 159 -2.42 6.58 -12.30
CA VAL A 159 -1.88 7.96 -12.38
C VAL A 159 -3.03 8.97 -12.40
N TYR A 160 -2.91 10.03 -11.62
CA TYR A 160 -3.85 11.15 -11.60
C TYR A 160 -3.09 12.49 -11.76
N PRO A 161 -3.49 13.40 -12.64
CA PRO A 161 -4.45 13.12 -13.71
C PRO A 161 -3.86 12.14 -14.72
N VAL A 162 -4.72 11.28 -15.28
CA VAL A 162 -4.30 10.16 -16.14
C VAL A 162 -3.57 10.64 -17.42
N GLU A 163 -3.87 11.83 -17.89
CA GLU A 163 -3.21 12.50 -19.02
C GLU A 163 -1.71 12.73 -18.79
N ASN A 164 -1.29 12.71 -17.53
CA ASN A 164 0.11 12.85 -17.15
C ASN A 164 0.91 11.54 -17.21
N LEU A 165 0.27 10.39 -17.47
CA LEU A 165 0.97 9.11 -17.61
C LEU A 165 2.17 9.16 -18.56
N PRO A 166 2.10 9.74 -19.78
CA PRO A 166 3.28 9.83 -20.66
C PRO A 166 4.45 10.60 -20.04
N LYS A 167 4.18 11.58 -19.18
CA LYS A 167 5.21 12.41 -18.54
C LYS A 167 5.97 11.69 -17.43
N VAL A 168 5.37 10.68 -16.80
CA VAL A 168 5.96 9.96 -15.66
C VAL A 168 6.46 8.56 -16.02
N ARG A 169 6.19 8.07 -17.23
CA ARG A 169 6.56 6.74 -17.68
C ARG A 169 8.06 6.49 -17.55
N ASP A 170 8.90 7.34 -18.17
CA ASP A 170 10.35 7.21 -18.13
C ASP A 170 10.91 7.28 -16.71
N MET A 171 10.30 8.11 -15.86
CA MET A 171 10.63 8.21 -14.44
C MET A 171 10.38 6.88 -13.71
N LEU A 172 9.21 6.29 -13.91
CA LEU A 172 8.84 5.01 -13.30
C LEU A 172 9.67 3.85 -13.85
N GLU A 173 9.95 3.83 -15.15
CA GLU A 173 10.80 2.82 -15.80
C GLU A 173 12.24 2.87 -15.25
N SER A 174 12.76 4.07 -14.97
CA SER A 174 14.10 4.23 -14.36
C SER A 174 14.21 3.63 -12.95
N MET A 175 13.09 3.46 -12.24
CA MET A 175 13.07 2.79 -10.94
C MET A 175 13.20 1.26 -11.03
N GLN A 176 13.02 0.68 -12.21
CA GLN A 176 13.19 -0.77 -12.50
C GLN A 176 12.34 -1.68 -11.59
N PHE A 177 11.11 -1.26 -11.29
CA PHE A 177 10.14 -2.06 -10.54
C PHE A 177 9.11 -2.75 -11.43
N HIS A 178 9.26 -2.70 -12.75
CA HIS A 178 8.30 -3.24 -13.71
C HIS A 178 6.86 -2.77 -13.40
N TYR A 179 6.66 -1.47 -13.45
CA TYR A 179 5.34 -0.89 -13.30
C TYR A 179 4.44 -1.21 -14.50
N VAL A 180 3.18 -1.51 -14.21
CA VAL A 180 2.09 -1.66 -15.19
C VAL A 180 1.02 -0.63 -14.88
N TYR A 181 0.42 -0.08 -15.94
CA TYR A 181 -0.44 1.09 -15.79
C TYR A 181 -1.90 0.69 -15.86
N LEU A 182 -2.62 1.02 -14.80
CA LEU A 182 -4.07 0.88 -14.69
C LEU A 182 -4.76 2.07 -15.38
N SER A 183 -6.06 1.94 -15.65
CA SER A 183 -6.84 3.03 -16.26
C SER A 183 -7.07 4.20 -15.29
N SER A 184 -6.95 3.99 -13.98
CA SER A 184 -7.06 5.05 -12.98
C SER A 184 -6.49 4.66 -11.61
N VAL A 185 -6.40 5.65 -10.71
CA VAL A 185 -6.11 5.42 -9.28
C VAL A 185 -7.25 4.70 -8.54
N VAL A 186 -8.46 4.65 -9.11
CA VAL A 186 -9.60 3.91 -8.55
C VAL A 186 -9.30 2.41 -8.51
N GLU A 187 -8.79 1.86 -9.62
CA GLU A 187 -8.39 0.46 -9.69
C GLU A 187 -7.26 0.16 -8.70
N ALA A 188 -6.22 1.02 -8.65
CA ALA A 188 -5.11 0.87 -7.72
C ALA A 188 -5.59 0.82 -6.26
N ALA A 189 -6.56 1.65 -5.89
CA ALA A 189 -7.10 1.68 -4.53
C ALA A 189 -7.93 0.43 -4.21
N LEU A 190 -8.79 -0.02 -5.13
CA LEU A 190 -9.70 -1.14 -4.90
C LEU A 190 -9.03 -2.51 -5.08
N HIS A 191 -7.94 -2.60 -5.85
CA HIS A 191 -7.14 -3.83 -5.98
C HIS A 191 -6.04 -3.98 -4.93
N ASN A 192 -5.98 -3.10 -3.91
CA ASN A 192 -5.05 -3.30 -2.82
C ASN A 192 -5.27 -4.68 -2.15
N PRO A 193 -4.27 -5.59 -2.20
CA PRO A 193 -4.43 -6.94 -1.70
C PRO A 193 -4.70 -7.01 -0.19
N ASN A 194 -4.19 -6.04 0.57
CA ASN A 194 -4.32 -6.04 2.02
C ASN A 194 -5.78 -5.83 2.46
N MET A 195 -6.54 -5.05 1.68
CA MET A 195 -7.98 -4.87 1.92
C MET A 195 -8.74 -6.19 1.93
N MET A 196 -8.28 -7.18 1.15
CA MET A 196 -8.88 -8.51 1.08
C MET A 196 -8.25 -9.49 2.07
N VAL A 197 -6.95 -9.76 1.90
CA VAL A 197 -6.28 -10.86 2.60
C VAL A 197 -6.03 -10.57 4.07
N HIS A 198 -5.63 -9.35 4.41
CA HIS A 198 -5.35 -9.00 5.81
C HIS A 198 -6.64 -8.92 6.63
N THR A 199 -7.66 -8.26 6.09
CA THR A 199 -8.90 -8.02 6.83
C THR A 199 -9.65 -9.33 7.08
N VAL A 200 -9.86 -10.15 6.05
CA VAL A 200 -10.50 -11.47 6.22
C VAL A 200 -9.63 -12.37 7.10
N GLY A 201 -8.35 -12.49 6.78
CA GLY A 201 -7.43 -13.37 7.50
C GLY A 201 -7.29 -13.03 8.98
N ALA A 202 -7.08 -11.77 9.32
CA ALA A 202 -6.90 -11.36 10.71
C ALA A 202 -8.21 -11.38 11.50
N VAL A 203 -9.33 -10.90 10.95
CA VAL A 203 -10.62 -10.93 11.65
C VAL A 203 -11.06 -12.36 11.93
N MET A 204 -10.90 -13.28 10.97
CA MET A 204 -11.22 -14.70 11.19
C MET A 204 -10.25 -15.40 12.13
N SER A 205 -9.10 -14.79 12.44
CA SER A 205 -8.06 -15.36 13.31
C SER A 205 -7.99 -14.73 14.70
N ILE A 206 -8.86 -13.80 15.06
CA ILE A 206 -8.79 -13.09 16.36
C ILE A 206 -8.53 -14.04 17.55
N PRO A 207 -9.28 -15.14 17.76
CA PRO A 207 -9.00 -16.04 18.87
C PRO A 207 -7.63 -16.73 18.79
N ARG A 208 -7.15 -17.00 17.58
CA ARG A 208 -5.84 -17.60 17.32
C ARG A 208 -4.73 -16.62 17.65
N ILE A 209 -4.85 -15.36 17.23
CA ILE A 209 -3.93 -14.27 17.54
C ILE A 209 -3.74 -14.15 19.05
N GLU A 210 -4.83 -14.02 19.79
CA GLU A 210 -4.79 -13.83 21.25
C GLU A 210 -4.19 -15.02 21.99
N LYS A 211 -4.61 -16.25 21.63
CA LYS A 211 -4.15 -17.47 22.33
C LYS A 211 -2.71 -17.82 22.04
N THR A 212 -2.24 -17.63 20.82
CA THR A 212 -0.88 -18.00 20.43
C THR A 212 0.12 -16.86 20.51
N LYS A 213 -0.37 -15.62 20.70
CA LYS A 213 0.46 -14.40 20.65
C LYS A 213 1.29 -14.33 19.37
N GLY A 214 0.69 -14.73 18.25
CA GLY A 214 1.31 -14.75 16.94
C GLY A 214 2.22 -15.94 16.64
N ASP A 215 2.25 -16.97 17.51
CA ASP A 215 2.97 -18.22 17.17
C ASP A 215 2.14 -19.08 16.19
N TYR A 216 1.82 -18.47 15.05
CA TYR A 216 1.18 -19.10 13.90
C TYR A 216 1.46 -18.24 12.66
N CYS A 217 1.19 -18.77 11.47
CA CYS A 217 1.27 -18.03 10.23
C CYS A 217 -0.14 -17.85 9.65
N MET A 218 -0.65 -16.60 9.65
CA MET A 218 -1.97 -16.29 9.12
C MET A 218 -2.12 -16.76 7.67
N TYR A 219 -1.15 -16.50 6.83
CA TYR A 219 -1.17 -16.89 5.42
C TYR A 219 -1.28 -18.40 5.21
N TRP A 220 -0.69 -19.19 6.10
CA TRP A 220 -0.70 -20.65 5.98
C TRP A 220 -1.93 -21.30 6.65
N GLU A 221 -2.38 -20.75 7.78
CA GLU A 221 -3.32 -21.48 8.64
C GLU A 221 -4.79 -21.06 8.48
N VAL A 222 -5.06 -19.80 8.03
CA VAL A 222 -6.44 -19.28 8.06
C VAL A 222 -7.27 -19.71 6.85
N TRP A 223 -6.66 -19.98 5.71
CA TRP A 223 -7.33 -20.17 4.43
C TRP A 223 -7.97 -21.54 4.29
N THR A 224 -9.03 -21.76 5.06
CA THR A 224 -9.90 -22.93 4.98
C THR A 224 -11.01 -22.70 3.94
N PRO A 225 -11.71 -23.78 3.49
CA PRO A 225 -12.80 -23.62 2.51
C PRO A 225 -13.89 -22.63 2.91
N SER A 226 -14.16 -22.46 4.21
CA SER A 226 -15.14 -21.46 4.69
C SER A 226 -14.62 -20.05 4.64
N VAL A 227 -13.34 -19.83 4.97
CA VAL A 227 -12.70 -18.51 4.92
C VAL A 227 -12.50 -18.06 3.47
N TYR A 228 -12.16 -18.98 2.56
CA TYR A 228 -12.16 -18.67 1.13
C TYR A 228 -13.52 -18.19 0.63
N ARG A 229 -14.64 -18.79 1.05
CA ARG A 229 -15.98 -18.30 0.67
C ARG A 229 -16.28 -16.90 1.19
N ILE A 230 -15.77 -16.54 2.37
CA ILE A 230 -15.90 -15.17 2.90
C ILE A 230 -15.08 -14.19 2.05
N LEU A 231 -13.86 -14.58 1.69
CA LEU A 231 -13.01 -13.76 0.81
C LEU A 231 -13.67 -13.58 -0.57
N ASP A 232 -14.14 -14.67 -1.19
CA ASP A 232 -14.80 -14.65 -2.50
C ASP A 232 -16.04 -13.74 -2.49
N GLN A 233 -16.81 -13.71 -1.39
CA GLN A 233 -17.97 -12.87 -1.27
C GLN A 233 -17.60 -11.38 -1.06
N LEU A 234 -16.60 -11.09 -0.23
CA LEU A 234 -16.08 -9.74 -0.07
C LEU A 234 -15.51 -9.22 -1.40
N ASP A 235 -14.79 -10.06 -2.11
CA ASP A 235 -14.20 -9.74 -3.40
C ASP A 235 -15.27 -9.47 -4.48
N LYS A 236 -16.38 -10.24 -4.43
CA LYS A 236 -17.55 -9.95 -5.28
C LYS A 236 -18.11 -8.55 -5.00
N GLU A 237 -18.23 -8.13 -3.75
CA GLU A 237 -18.70 -6.79 -3.39
C GLU A 237 -17.78 -5.70 -3.95
N LYS A 238 -16.45 -5.90 -3.88
CA LYS A 238 -15.46 -5.03 -4.52
C LYS A 238 -15.66 -4.98 -6.05
N MET A 239 -15.81 -6.15 -6.68
CA MET A 239 -15.99 -6.23 -8.13
C MET A 239 -17.31 -5.57 -8.59
N ASP A 240 -18.37 -5.66 -7.80
CA ASP A 240 -19.64 -5.00 -8.10
C ASP A 240 -19.49 -3.47 -8.09
N VAL A 241 -18.67 -2.93 -7.19
CA VAL A 241 -18.31 -1.49 -7.16
C VAL A 241 -17.46 -1.12 -8.38
N LEU A 242 -16.45 -1.91 -8.72
CA LEU A 242 -15.58 -1.66 -9.89
C LEU A 242 -16.40 -1.65 -11.18
N GLU A 243 -17.24 -2.67 -11.40
CA GLU A 243 -18.09 -2.78 -12.59
C GLU A 243 -19.06 -1.60 -12.73
N HIS A 244 -19.66 -1.14 -11.62
CA HIS A 244 -20.53 0.03 -11.63
C HIS A 244 -19.79 1.30 -12.04
N LEU A 245 -18.51 1.40 -11.69
CA LEU A 245 -17.64 2.52 -12.10
C LEU A 245 -17.03 2.33 -13.50
N GLY A 246 -17.37 1.26 -14.22
CA GLY A 246 -16.93 0.99 -15.59
C GLY A 246 -15.59 0.27 -15.70
N TYR A 247 -15.09 -0.33 -14.62
CA TYR A 247 -13.85 -1.11 -14.63
C TYR A 247 -14.10 -2.61 -14.78
N GLU A 248 -13.06 -3.34 -15.17
CA GLU A 248 -13.13 -4.80 -15.27
C GLU A 248 -13.32 -5.48 -13.91
N ARG A 249 -14.03 -6.60 -13.92
CA ARG A 249 -14.20 -7.46 -12.76
C ARG A 249 -12.98 -8.36 -12.56
N LEU A 250 -11.92 -7.83 -11.99
CA LEU A 250 -10.73 -8.60 -11.66
C LEU A 250 -10.84 -9.07 -10.20
N ASN A 251 -10.90 -10.41 -10.00
CA ASN A 251 -10.94 -10.98 -8.67
C ASN A 251 -9.57 -10.97 -7.98
N TYR A 252 -9.58 -11.15 -6.66
CA TYR A 252 -8.39 -11.09 -5.83
C TYR A 252 -7.29 -12.09 -6.26
N PHE A 253 -7.66 -13.35 -6.57
CA PHE A 253 -6.68 -14.37 -6.93
C PHE A 253 -6.02 -14.10 -8.29
N ASP A 254 -6.79 -13.66 -9.28
CA ASP A 254 -6.24 -13.27 -10.58
C ASP A 254 -5.34 -12.03 -10.46
N ALA A 255 -5.71 -11.05 -9.64
CA ALA A 255 -4.85 -9.92 -9.35
C ALA A 255 -3.57 -10.33 -8.60
N CYS A 256 -3.64 -11.29 -7.67
CA CYS A 256 -2.48 -11.86 -6.98
C CYS A 256 -1.55 -12.57 -7.97
N LYS A 257 -2.10 -13.47 -8.82
CA LYS A 257 -1.33 -14.13 -9.88
C LYS A 257 -0.64 -13.12 -10.77
N TYR A 258 -1.34 -12.10 -11.21
CA TYR A 258 -0.80 -11.06 -12.09
C TYR A 258 0.42 -10.36 -11.49
N ARG A 259 0.40 -10.06 -10.18
CA ARG A 259 1.54 -9.46 -9.48
C ARG A 259 2.70 -10.44 -9.26
N ASN A 260 2.40 -11.70 -9.00
CA ASN A 260 3.37 -12.68 -8.48
C ASN A 260 3.93 -13.62 -9.54
N SER A 261 3.32 -13.71 -10.73
CA SER A 261 3.78 -14.55 -11.82
C SER A 261 3.77 -13.82 -13.16
N LEU A 262 4.73 -14.16 -14.03
CA LEU A 262 4.71 -13.77 -15.46
C LEU A 262 3.97 -14.80 -16.32
N ASP A 263 3.65 -15.96 -15.78
CA ASP A 263 2.87 -16.98 -16.45
C ASP A 263 1.38 -16.82 -16.14
N ASP A 264 0.65 -16.21 -17.07
CA ASP A 264 -0.79 -15.94 -16.92
C ASP A 264 -1.64 -17.22 -17.11
N SER A 265 -1.06 -18.35 -17.54
CA SER A 265 -1.77 -19.61 -17.78
C SER A 265 -1.96 -20.46 -16.52
N ILE A 266 -1.18 -20.23 -15.46
CA ILE A 266 -1.28 -21.03 -14.23
C ILE A 266 -2.51 -20.68 -13.39
N ASP A 267 -2.91 -21.61 -12.54
CA ASP A 267 -4.06 -21.42 -11.66
C ASP A 267 -3.80 -20.32 -10.63
N ALA A 268 -4.70 -19.32 -10.57
CA ALA A 268 -4.54 -18.17 -9.71
C ALA A 268 -4.56 -18.51 -8.22
N ARG A 269 -5.36 -19.50 -7.82
CA ARG A 269 -5.39 -19.98 -6.43
C ARG A 269 -4.11 -20.71 -6.07
N ALA A 270 -3.55 -21.53 -6.96
CA ALA A 270 -2.27 -22.20 -6.76
C ALA A 270 -1.13 -21.18 -6.54
N VAL A 271 -1.08 -20.10 -7.31
CA VAL A 271 -0.11 -19.00 -7.10
C VAL A 271 -0.25 -18.38 -5.72
N PHE A 272 -1.48 -18.13 -5.28
CA PHE A 272 -1.70 -17.58 -3.93
C PHE A 272 -1.30 -18.58 -2.84
N GLU A 273 -1.61 -19.85 -2.99
CA GLU A 273 -1.23 -20.91 -2.03
C GLU A 273 0.30 -21.06 -1.95
N GLU A 274 1.00 -21.02 -3.08
CA GLU A 274 2.46 -21.02 -3.13
C GLU A 274 3.05 -19.80 -2.43
N TYR A 275 2.54 -18.61 -2.74
CA TYR A 275 2.93 -17.36 -2.06
C TYR A 275 2.69 -17.44 -0.55
N ALA A 276 1.53 -17.96 -0.12
CA ALA A 276 1.17 -18.08 1.29
C ALA A 276 2.05 -19.09 2.04
N ALA A 277 2.52 -20.14 1.35
CA ALA A 277 3.39 -21.19 1.88
C ALA A 277 4.87 -20.83 1.88
N SER A 278 5.26 -19.65 1.38
CA SER A 278 6.67 -19.22 1.33
C SER A 278 7.35 -19.34 2.70
N PRO A 279 8.56 -19.94 2.78
CA PRO A 279 9.30 -20.08 4.04
C PRO A 279 9.71 -18.73 4.64
N TYR A 280 9.67 -17.66 3.86
CA TYR A 280 9.99 -16.29 4.31
C TYR A 280 8.78 -15.55 4.87
N ARG A 281 7.57 -16.17 4.88
CA ARG A 281 6.38 -15.58 5.50
C ARG A 281 6.58 -15.45 7.00
N ALA A 282 6.43 -14.22 7.49
CA ALA A 282 6.50 -13.95 8.91
C ALA A 282 5.33 -14.59 9.65
N LYS A 283 5.59 -15.08 10.87
CA LYS A 283 4.55 -15.45 11.82
C LYS A 283 3.75 -14.21 12.25
N GLY A 284 2.54 -14.40 12.67
CA GLY A 284 1.65 -13.35 13.20
C GLY A 284 0.42 -13.11 12.35
N PRO A 285 -0.33 -12.05 12.66
CA PRO A 285 -0.02 -10.96 13.61
C PRO A 285 0.05 -11.40 15.06
N VAL A 286 0.80 -10.65 15.89
CA VAL A 286 1.05 -11.00 17.30
C VAL A 286 -0.06 -10.49 18.23
N VAL A 287 -0.71 -9.39 17.84
CA VAL A 287 -1.79 -8.75 18.59
C VAL A 287 -2.96 -8.45 17.67
N VAL A 288 -4.17 -8.39 18.21
CA VAL A 288 -5.39 -8.08 17.43
C VAL A 288 -5.32 -6.64 16.90
N ASP A 289 -4.88 -5.69 17.72
CA ASP A 289 -4.62 -4.31 17.28
C ASP A 289 -3.31 -4.22 16.47
N SER A 290 -3.25 -5.01 15.40
CA SER A 290 -2.18 -4.98 14.39
C SER A 290 -2.65 -4.22 13.17
N ARG A 291 -1.70 -3.76 12.34
CA ARG A 291 -2.02 -3.05 11.10
C ARG A 291 -3.00 -3.81 10.18
N TYR A 292 -3.06 -5.13 10.26
CA TYR A 292 -3.96 -5.97 9.47
C TYR A 292 -5.43 -5.68 9.76
N ILE A 293 -5.72 -5.21 10.97
CA ILE A 293 -7.07 -4.76 11.37
C ILE A 293 -7.09 -3.24 11.50
N SER A 294 -6.20 -2.65 12.31
CA SER A 294 -6.25 -1.23 12.66
C SER A 294 -5.82 -0.27 11.53
N GLU A 295 -5.27 -0.78 10.43
CA GLU A 295 -4.99 -0.01 9.22
C GLU A 295 -5.95 -0.43 8.09
N ASP A 296 -5.96 -1.72 7.72
CA ASP A 296 -6.61 -2.16 6.49
C ASP A 296 -8.15 -2.17 6.60
N VAL A 297 -8.73 -2.35 7.79
CA VAL A 297 -10.19 -2.23 7.97
C VAL A 297 -10.64 -0.77 7.81
N PRO A 298 -10.13 0.23 8.58
CA PRO A 298 -10.59 1.60 8.42
C PRO A 298 -10.16 2.24 7.08
N GLN A 299 -8.99 1.91 6.54
CA GLN A 299 -8.51 2.55 5.31
C GLN A 299 -9.01 1.85 4.03
N GLY A 300 -9.27 0.54 4.08
CA GLY A 300 -9.74 -0.25 2.96
C GLY A 300 -11.22 -0.59 3.02
N LEU A 301 -11.68 -1.35 4.03
CA LEU A 301 -13.07 -1.80 4.07
C LEU A 301 -14.06 -0.67 4.30
N VAL A 302 -13.76 0.30 5.17
CA VAL A 302 -14.63 1.48 5.37
C VAL A 302 -14.72 2.29 4.08
N MET A 303 -13.65 2.40 3.32
CA MET A 303 -13.66 3.02 1.99
C MET A 303 -14.60 2.25 1.04
N LEU A 304 -14.45 0.93 0.94
CA LEU A 304 -15.30 0.08 0.09
C LEU A 304 -16.78 0.18 0.49
N GLU A 305 -17.10 0.10 1.79
CA GLU A 305 -18.47 0.26 2.30
C GLU A 305 -19.04 1.64 1.97
N SER A 306 -18.24 2.70 2.14
CA SER A 306 -18.67 4.08 1.86
C SER A 306 -18.92 4.31 0.36
N LEU A 307 -18.08 3.74 -0.50
CA LEU A 307 -18.29 3.71 -1.96
C LEU A 307 -19.57 2.96 -2.32
N GLY A 308 -19.74 1.75 -1.79
CA GLY A 308 -20.94 0.94 -2.01
C GLY A 308 -22.20 1.69 -1.62
N ARG A 309 -22.21 2.36 -0.46
CA ARG A 309 -23.34 3.19 0.01
C ARG A 309 -23.61 4.37 -0.95
N HIS A 310 -22.56 5.06 -1.38
CA HIS A 310 -22.68 6.19 -2.31
C HIS A 310 -23.25 5.77 -3.68
N LEU A 311 -22.87 4.59 -4.14
CA LEU A 311 -23.28 4.03 -5.45
C LEU A 311 -24.55 3.18 -5.35
N SER A 312 -25.14 3.04 -4.15
CA SER A 312 -26.30 2.16 -3.88
C SER A 312 -26.02 0.67 -4.17
N ILE A 313 -24.79 0.23 -3.93
CA ILE A 313 -24.36 -1.17 -4.07
C ILE A 313 -24.23 -1.78 -2.67
N PRO A 314 -24.94 -2.90 -2.38
CA PRO A 314 -24.84 -3.56 -1.08
C PRO A 314 -23.46 -4.17 -0.83
N THR A 315 -22.92 -3.96 0.38
CA THR A 315 -21.64 -4.53 0.80
C THR A 315 -21.77 -5.23 2.18
N PRO A 316 -22.62 -6.27 2.30
CA PRO A 316 -22.97 -6.86 3.60
C PRO A 316 -21.81 -7.59 4.28
N VAL A 317 -20.92 -8.27 3.54
CA VAL A 317 -19.76 -8.96 4.12
C VAL A 317 -18.71 -7.94 4.55
N CYS A 318 -18.46 -6.92 3.76
CA CYS A 318 -17.62 -5.78 4.13
C CYS A 318 -18.10 -5.14 5.44
N THR A 319 -19.41 -4.82 5.54
CA THR A 319 -20.04 -4.28 6.75
C THR A 319 -19.84 -5.21 7.95
N ALA A 320 -20.07 -6.52 7.79
CA ALA A 320 -19.92 -7.50 8.88
C ALA A 320 -18.48 -7.57 9.40
N LEU A 321 -17.48 -7.51 8.51
CA LEU A 321 -16.07 -7.51 8.90
C LEU A 321 -15.69 -6.24 9.66
N ILE A 322 -16.20 -5.07 9.25
CA ILE A 322 -15.98 -3.80 9.96
C ILE A 322 -16.58 -3.85 11.37
N GLU A 323 -17.82 -4.34 11.51
CA GLU A 323 -18.49 -4.48 12.81
C GLU A 323 -17.74 -5.42 13.74
N ASN A 324 -17.34 -6.60 13.25
CA ASN A 324 -16.59 -7.57 14.06
C ASN A 324 -15.24 -7.01 14.50
N ALA A 325 -14.50 -6.34 13.61
CA ALA A 325 -13.23 -5.73 13.93
C ALA A 325 -13.37 -4.59 14.94
N SER A 326 -14.39 -3.72 14.75
CA SER A 326 -14.69 -2.60 15.66
C SER A 326 -15.05 -3.11 17.07
N ALA A 327 -15.91 -4.12 17.15
CA ALA A 327 -16.28 -4.74 18.41
C ALA A 327 -15.09 -5.40 19.12
N ALA A 328 -14.26 -6.13 18.38
CA ALA A 328 -13.09 -6.80 18.94
C ALA A 328 -12.03 -5.82 19.49
N LEU A 329 -11.86 -4.66 18.85
CA LEU A 329 -10.92 -3.63 19.30
C LEU A 329 -11.53 -2.64 20.30
N GLY A 330 -12.86 -2.64 20.47
CA GLY A 330 -13.56 -1.61 21.26
C GLY A 330 -13.40 -0.20 20.68
N ARG A 331 -13.31 -0.07 19.33
CA ARG A 331 -13.08 1.18 18.59
C ARG A 331 -14.12 1.37 17.50
N ASP A 332 -14.41 2.62 17.17
CA ASP A 332 -15.23 2.96 15.99
C ASP A 332 -14.34 3.10 14.74
N LEU A 333 -14.11 1.98 14.07
CA LEU A 333 -13.24 1.95 12.87
C LEU A 333 -13.85 2.72 11.69
N ARG A 334 -15.17 2.97 11.67
CA ARG A 334 -15.78 3.83 10.64
C ARG A 334 -15.42 5.29 10.86
N ALA A 335 -15.48 5.77 12.11
CA ALA A 335 -15.07 7.14 12.43
C ALA A 335 -13.58 7.39 12.14
N GLU A 336 -12.75 6.35 12.25
CA GLU A 336 -11.32 6.40 11.92
C GLU A 336 -11.03 6.24 10.42
N GLY A 337 -12.02 5.75 9.65
CA GLY A 337 -11.84 5.26 8.29
C GLY A 337 -11.87 6.32 7.20
N ARG A 338 -11.53 5.87 5.98
CA ARG A 338 -11.58 6.67 4.75
C ARG A 338 -12.97 6.64 4.14
N SER A 339 -13.91 7.34 4.74
CA SER A 339 -15.22 7.55 4.11
C SER A 339 -15.15 8.61 3.01
N ILE A 340 -16.15 8.63 2.12
CA ILE A 340 -16.30 9.67 1.09
C ILE A 340 -16.37 11.06 1.71
N GLU A 341 -17.03 11.19 2.86
CA GLU A 341 -17.11 12.46 3.59
C GLU A 341 -15.73 12.96 4.03
N ARG A 342 -14.89 12.04 4.52
CA ARG A 342 -13.52 12.38 4.95
C ARG A 342 -12.60 12.70 3.77
N LEU A 343 -12.69 11.95 2.68
CA LEU A 343 -11.95 12.17 1.43
C LEU A 343 -12.40 13.44 0.70
N GLY A 344 -13.66 13.84 0.90
CA GLY A 344 -14.34 14.92 0.20
C GLY A 344 -15.07 14.42 -1.05
N ALA A 345 -16.42 14.47 -1.02
CA ALA A 345 -17.24 13.96 -2.11
C ALA A 345 -16.89 14.56 -3.47
N GLU A 346 -16.64 15.88 -3.53
CA GLU A 346 -16.23 16.56 -4.77
C GLU A 346 -14.87 16.04 -5.29
N ASN A 347 -13.92 15.73 -4.39
CA ASN A 347 -12.62 15.20 -4.77
C ASN A 347 -12.75 13.79 -5.34
N ILE A 348 -13.60 12.95 -4.71
CA ILE A 348 -13.90 11.61 -5.22
C ILE A 348 -14.56 11.68 -6.60
N GLN A 349 -15.48 12.61 -6.84
CA GLN A 349 -16.08 12.81 -8.18
C GLN A 349 -15.02 13.21 -9.22
N LYS A 350 -14.05 14.07 -8.86
CA LYS A 350 -12.92 14.40 -9.76
C LYS A 350 -12.07 13.17 -10.08
N VAL A 351 -11.83 12.32 -9.08
CA VAL A 351 -11.07 11.07 -9.26
C VAL A 351 -11.83 10.11 -10.18
N PHE A 352 -13.14 9.94 -9.98
CA PHE A 352 -13.97 9.07 -10.84
C PHE A 352 -14.06 9.56 -12.29
N ALA A 353 -14.14 10.88 -12.47
CA ALA A 353 -14.19 11.48 -13.81
C ALA A 353 -12.86 11.39 -14.58
N ASN A 354 -11.75 11.07 -13.89
CA ASN A 354 -10.41 11.03 -14.47
C ASN A 354 -9.94 9.58 -14.63
N CYS A 355 -10.39 8.95 -15.70
CA CYS A 355 -10.01 7.59 -16.07
C CYS A 355 -9.86 7.45 -17.58
N HIS A 356 -8.99 6.55 -18.04
CA HIS A 356 -9.00 6.08 -19.40
C HIS A 356 -9.82 4.80 -19.47
N HIS A 357 -11.10 4.92 -19.82
CA HIS A 357 -11.84 3.74 -20.27
C HIS A 357 -11.29 3.40 -21.66
N THR A 358 -10.47 2.37 -21.75
CA THR A 358 -10.20 1.71 -23.03
C THR A 358 -11.48 0.96 -23.43
N PHE A 359 -12.27 1.62 -24.26
CA PHE A 359 -13.35 0.95 -24.95
C PHE A 359 -12.82 0.08 -26.09
#